data_4db673c123a534b1365a70f467ad0677
#
_entry.id   4db673c123a534b1365a70f467ad0677
#
_cell.length_a   1.000
_cell.length_b   1.000
_cell.length_c   1.000
_cell.angle_alpha   90.00
_cell.angle_beta   90.00
_cell.angle_gamma   90.00
#
_symmetry.space_group_name_H-M   'P 1'
#
loop_
_entity.id
_entity.type
_entity.pdbx_description
1 polymer ?
#
loop_
_entity_poly.entity_id
_entity_poly.type
_entity_poly.pdbx_seq_one_letter_code
_entity_poly.pdbx_strand_id
1 'polypeptide(L)'
;MSILISIFISGYHGKTTDFAKNSSCHRTTIAHFLNSGKWDDSLLSDTLKCSVIEIIYSEAARTGKPVLCIVDDTIASKTKPSSQALHPIEDAYFHQSHLKGKQDYGHQAVAVMLSCNGIVLNYAFVMYNKSISKIDIVQSIAKELPVPPVMSYFLCDCWYVSEKIINTFAQRGFHTIGALKTNRLLYPSGMKKKLRELAAELSVTHREFDLVTVKKRNYYVYRYEGNLNGIENAVVLLSYPEKAFGNPKALRAFISTNAALSTQEILSWYVCRWPIEVFFRQCKDKLALDSYQIRSAQGIKRYWLLMSLAHFMCAVGTGRFCSFETGYHE
;
A
#
# COMPACT_ATOMS: atom_id res chain seq x y z
N MET A 1 -26.14 -2.57 -7.21
CA MET A 1 -26.29 -1.19 -7.68
C MET A 1 -26.55 -0.21 -6.52
N SER A 2 -27.61 -0.36 -5.73
CA SER A 2 -27.99 0.61 -4.66
C SER A 2 -26.88 0.94 -3.65
N ILE A 3 -26.07 -0.02 -3.22
CA ILE A 3 -24.96 0.21 -2.29
C ILE A 3 -23.88 1.07 -2.95
N LEU A 4 -23.51 0.78 -4.21
CA LEU A 4 -22.54 1.59 -4.95
C LEU A 4 -23.02 3.03 -5.12
N ILE A 5 -24.28 3.21 -5.53
CA ILE A 5 -24.91 4.54 -5.64
C ILE A 5 -24.83 5.27 -4.29
N SER A 6 -25.13 4.59 -3.18
CA SER A 6 -25.08 5.19 -1.84
C SER A 6 -23.66 5.56 -1.40
N ILE A 7 -22.64 4.82 -1.85
CA ILE A 7 -21.24 5.17 -1.60
C ILE A 7 -20.88 6.50 -2.29
N PHE A 8 -21.41 6.75 -3.49
CA PHE A 8 -21.14 7.96 -4.26
C PHE A 8 -21.99 9.17 -3.85
N ILE A 9 -23.17 8.95 -3.25
CA ILE A 9 -24.04 10.06 -2.86
C ILE A 9 -23.45 10.80 -1.65
N SER A 10 -23.34 12.11 -1.76
CA SER A 10 -22.94 12.99 -0.67
C SER A 10 -23.82 12.79 0.55
N GLY A 11 -23.21 12.54 1.72
CA GLY A 11 -23.92 12.33 2.99
C GLY A 11 -24.00 10.87 3.45
N TYR A 12 -23.31 9.92 2.78
CA TYR A 12 -23.15 8.58 3.32
C TYR A 12 -22.26 8.60 4.57
N HIS A 13 -22.81 8.12 5.68
CA HIS A 13 -22.13 8.10 6.98
C HIS A 13 -21.82 6.69 7.52
N GLY A 14 -21.78 5.69 6.66
CA GLY A 14 -21.37 4.32 7.00
C GLY A 14 -22.46 3.44 7.67
N LYS A 15 -23.73 3.89 7.72
CA LYS A 15 -24.83 3.10 8.28
C LYS A 15 -25.63 2.39 7.18
N THR A 16 -26.09 1.17 7.47
CA THR A 16 -27.00 0.46 6.55
C THR A 16 -28.30 1.22 6.30
N THR A 17 -28.74 2.08 7.24
CA THR A 17 -29.86 3.00 7.07
C THR A 17 -29.62 4.05 6.01
N ASP A 18 -28.37 4.49 5.83
CA ASP A 18 -28.04 5.50 4.81
C ASP A 18 -28.05 4.86 3.41
N PHE A 19 -27.61 3.61 3.29
CA PHE A 19 -27.78 2.84 2.04
C PHE A 19 -29.27 2.68 1.68
N ALA A 20 -30.14 2.45 2.68
CA ALA A 20 -31.56 2.26 2.44
C ALA A 20 -32.27 3.53 1.95
N LYS A 21 -31.81 4.72 2.36
CA LYS A 21 -32.38 6.01 1.90
C LYS A 21 -32.28 6.19 0.38
N ASN A 22 -31.24 5.61 -0.23
CA ASN A 22 -30.94 5.72 -1.66
C ASN A 22 -31.28 4.43 -2.44
N SER A 23 -32.18 3.62 -1.88
CA SER A 23 -32.52 2.30 -2.40
C SER A 23 -34.01 2.03 -2.20
N SER A 24 -34.61 1.23 -3.07
CA SER A 24 -35.95 0.64 -2.87
C SER A 24 -35.94 -0.50 -1.83
N CYS A 25 -34.76 -0.89 -1.32
CA CYS A 25 -34.61 -2.01 -0.39
C CYS A 25 -34.65 -1.52 1.07
N HIS A 26 -35.32 -2.30 1.93
CA HIS A 26 -35.27 -2.04 3.36
C HIS A 26 -33.85 -2.30 3.92
N ARG A 27 -33.48 -1.59 5.00
CA ARG A 27 -32.16 -1.70 5.67
C ARG A 27 -31.77 -3.14 6.03
N THR A 28 -32.74 -3.98 6.39
CA THR A 28 -32.50 -5.40 6.74
C THR A 28 -32.08 -6.23 5.53
N THR A 29 -32.64 -5.93 4.35
CA THR A 29 -32.27 -6.59 3.09
C THR A 29 -30.81 -6.25 2.73
N ILE A 30 -30.43 -4.98 2.89
CA ILE A 30 -29.03 -4.53 2.66
C ILE A 30 -28.08 -5.16 3.67
N ALA A 31 -28.47 -5.20 4.96
CA ALA A 31 -27.67 -5.87 5.98
C ALA A 31 -27.52 -7.37 5.69
N HIS A 32 -28.60 -8.05 5.28
CA HIS A 32 -28.57 -9.44 4.88
C HIS A 32 -27.65 -9.67 3.67
N PHE A 33 -27.74 -8.82 2.64
CA PHE A 33 -26.87 -8.90 1.45
C PHE A 33 -25.39 -8.86 1.82
N LEU A 34 -24.99 -7.95 2.71
CA LEU A 34 -23.61 -7.84 3.16
C LEU A 34 -23.19 -8.99 4.06
N ASN A 35 -24.01 -9.37 5.05
CA ASN A 35 -23.60 -10.30 6.10
C ASN A 35 -23.76 -11.77 5.72
N SER A 36 -24.85 -12.14 5.05
CA SER A 36 -25.25 -13.54 4.82
C SER A 36 -25.86 -13.82 3.45
N GLY A 37 -25.98 -12.82 2.58
CA GLY A 37 -26.49 -13.00 1.21
C GLY A 37 -25.64 -14.00 0.42
N LYS A 38 -26.32 -14.86 -0.35
CA LYS A 38 -25.67 -15.87 -1.20
C LYS A 38 -25.28 -15.25 -2.56
N TRP A 39 -24.24 -14.43 -2.57
CA TRP A 39 -23.63 -13.93 -3.81
C TRP A 39 -22.13 -14.22 -3.77
N ASP A 40 -21.55 -14.39 -4.95
CA ASP A 40 -20.15 -14.78 -5.09
C ASP A 40 -19.25 -13.53 -5.05
N ASP A 41 -18.78 -13.21 -3.85
CA ASP A 41 -17.84 -12.11 -3.62
C ASP A 41 -16.41 -12.47 -4.09
N SER A 42 -16.08 -13.76 -4.19
CA SER A 42 -14.79 -14.17 -4.76
C SER A 42 -14.75 -13.93 -6.26
N LEU A 43 -15.80 -14.27 -6.98
CA LEU A 43 -15.91 -14.00 -8.41
C LEU A 43 -15.78 -12.50 -8.73
N LEU A 44 -16.42 -11.63 -7.93
CA LEU A 44 -16.30 -10.18 -8.09
C LEU A 44 -14.86 -9.72 -7.84
N SER A 45 -14.23 -10.23 -6.78
CA SER A 45 -12.83 -9.92 -6.45
C SER A 45 -11.88 -10.33 -7.58
N ASP A 46 -12.03 -11.53 -8.10
CA ASP A 46 -11.17 -12.08 -9.16
C ASP A 46 -11.37 -11.33 -10.48
N THR A 47 -12.62 -11.00 -10.82
CA THR A 47 -12.94 -10.17 -11.99
C THR A 47 -12.28 -8.79 -11.91
N LEU A 48 -12.34 -8.16 -10.72
CA LEU A 48 -11.70 -6.85 -10.50
C LEU A 48 -10.17 -6.96 -10.63
N LYS A 49 -9.56 -7.99 -10.03
CA LYS A 49 -8.12 -8.26 -10.17
C LYS A 49 -7.71 -8.46 -11.65
N CYS A 50 -8.46 -9.27 -12.38
CA CYS A 50 -8.21 -9.51 -13.80
C CYS A 50 -8.27 -8.20 -14.61
N SER A 51 -9.30 -7.38 -14.39
CA SER A 51 -9.44 -6.08 -15.06
C SER A 51 -8.28 -5.14 -14.75
N VAL A 52 -7.82 -5.09 -13.49
CA VAL A 52 -6.67 -4.29 -13.10
C VAL A 52 -5.39 -4.75 -13.79
N ILE A 53 -5.15 -6.07 -13.85
CA ILE A 53 -3.99 -6.64 -14.57
C ILE A 53 -4.05 -6.29 -16.04
N GLU A 54 -5.19 -6.53 -16.70
CA GLU A 54 -5.37 -6.25 -18.13
C GLU A 54 -5.03 -4.79 -18.45
N ILE A 55 -5.59 -3.84 -17.70
CA ILE A 55 -5.37 -2.41 -17.92
C ILE A 55 -3.90 -2.05 -17.70
N ILE A 56 -3.33 -2.42 -16.57
CA ILE A 56 -1.98 -1.98 -16.19
C ILE A 56 -0.91 -2.66 -17.05
N TYR A 57 -1.08 -3.95 -17.37
CA TYR A 57 -0.09 -4.69 -18.17
C TYR A 57 -0.18 -4.32 -19.67
N SER A 58 -1.37 -4.05 -20.17
CA SER A 58 -1.53 -3.52 -21.54
C SER A 58 -0.88 -2.14 -21.67
N GLU A 59 -1.02 -1.27 -20.67
CA GLU A 59 -0.37 0.03 -20.66
C GLU A 59 1.15 -0.09 -20.57
N ALA A 60 1.65 -1.04 -19.79
CA ALA A 60 3.09 -1.31 -19.67
C ALA A 60 3.66 -1.84 -21.00
N ALA A 61 2.98 -2.79 -21.64
CA ALA A 61 3.36 -3.32 -22.96
C ALA A 61 3.35 -2.23 -24.05
N ARG A 62 2.33 -1.36 -24.02
CA ARG A 62 2.17 -0.27 -24.98
C ARG A 62 3.24 0.82 -24.84
N THR A 63 3.63 1.15 -23.60
CA THR A 63 4.50 2.30 -23.32
C THR A 63 5.95 1.95 -23.04
N GLY A 64 6.26 0.67 -22.75
CA GLY A 64 7.55 0.22 -22.25
C GLY A 64 7.87 0.70 -20.83
N LYS A 65 6.90 1.34 -20.13
CA LYS A 65 7.09 1.84 -18.76
C LYS A 65 6.85 0.73 -17.74
N PRO A 66 7.60 0.73 -16.61
CA PRO A 66 7.50 -0.31 -15.61
C PRO A 66 6.14 -0.35 -14.93
N VAL A 67 5.71 -1.55 -14.57
CA VAL A 67 4.64 -1.76 -13.61
C VAL A 67 5.19 -1.55 -12.20
N LEU A 68 4.52 -0.73 -11.41
CA LEU A 68 4.83 -0.51 -10.01
C LEU A 68 3.79 -1.26 -9.17
N CYS A 69 4.24 -2.25 -8.39
CA CYS A 69 3.42 -2.92 -7.39
C CYS A 69 3.69 -2.28 -6.04
N ILE A 70 2.72 -1.56 -5.49
CA ILE A 70 2.86 -0.75 -4.28
C ILE A 70 2.09 -1.41 -3.15
N VAL A 71 2.76 -1.64 -2.02
CA VAL A 71 2.15 -2.27 -0.83
C VAL A 71 2.28 -1.38 0.39
N ASP A 72 1.18 -1.25 1.12
CA ASP A 72 1.14 -0.62 2.42
C ASP A 72 -0.09 -1.10 3.22
N ASP A 73 -0.22 -0.71 4.47
CA ASP A 73 -1.40 -1.02 5.28
C ASP A 73 -2.00 0.21 5.95
N THR A 74 -3.28 0.11 6.27
CA THR A 74 -4.01 1.19 6.95
C THR A 74 -4.92 0.63 8.04
N ILE A 75 -5.23 1.47 9.05
CA ILE A 75 -6.17 1.14 10.11
C ILE A 75 -7.48 1.91 9.85
N ALA A 76 -8.58 1.18 9.78
CA ALA A 76 -9.94 1.71 9.86
C ALA A 76 -10.32 1.78 11.34
N SER A 77 -10.09 2.96 11.96
CA SER A 77 -10.27 3.17 13.40
C SER A 77 -11.73 3.01 13.82
N LYS A 78 -11.95 2.38 14.98
CA LYS A 78 -13.27 2.17 15.58
C LYS A 78 -13.24 2.49 17.07
N THR A 79 -14.39 2.89 17.61
CA THR A 79 -14.58 2.92 19.05
C THR A 79 -14.74 1.50 19.56
N LYS A 80 -13.92 1.10 20.56
CA LYS A 80 -14.05 -0.21 21.18
C LYS A 80 -15.41 -0.31 21.88
N PRO A 81 -16.24 -1.32 21.58
CA PRO A 81 -17.48 -1.55 22.29
C PRO A 81 -17.25 -1.84 23.79
N SER A 82 -18.26 -1.60 24.62
CA SER A 82 -18.27 -2.07 26.01
C SER A 82 -18.04 -3.58 26.07
N SER A 83 -17.43 -4.06 27.16
CA SER A 83 -17.26 -5.48 27.42
C SER A 83 -18.60 -6.24 27.56
N GLN A 84 -19.67 -5.51 27.84
CA GLN A 84 -21.03 -6.05 27.94
C GLN A 84 -21.79 -6.01 26.61
N ALA A 85 -21.17 -5.58 25.51
CA ALA A 85 -21.83 -5.53 24.21
C ALA A 85 -22.20 -6.93 23.73
N LEU A 86 -23.52 -7.15 23.45
CA LEU A 86 -24.03 -8.43 22.95
C LEU A 86 -23.44 -8.82 21.58
N HIS A 87 -23.07 -7.83 20.78
CA HIS A 87 -22.50 -8.04 19.46
C HIS A 87 -21.20 -7.23 19.35
N PRO A 88 -20.03 -7.81 19.67
CA PRO A 88 -18.73 -7.16 19.45
C PRO A 88 -18.50 -6.92 17.96
N ILE A 89 -17.50 -6.10 17.65
CA ILE A 89 -17.05 -5.94 16.26
C ILE A 89 -16.08 -7.09 15.96
N GLU A 90 -16.47 -7.96 15.03
CA GLU A 90 -15.68 -9.14 14.65
C GLU A 90 -14.37 -8.70 13.95
N ASP A 91 -13.28 -9.43 14.18
CA ASP A 91 -11.94 -9.17 13.62
C ASP A 91 -11.38 -7.76 13.87
N ALA A 92 -11.92 -7.01 14.84
CA ALA A 92 -11.37 -5.74 15.27
C ALA A 92 -10.41 -5.94 16.45
N TYR A 93 -9.21 -5.38 16.34
CA TYR A 93 -8.14 -5.52 17.32
C TYR A 93 -7.45 -4.18 17.61
N PHE A 94 -6.61 -4.14 18.65
CA PHE A 94 -5.66 -3.06 18.84
C PHE A 94 -4.45 -3.26 17.91
N HIS A 95 -4.11 -2.23 17.18
CA HIS A 95 -2.96 -2.14 16.28
C HIS A 95 -2.08 -0.96 16.66
N GLN A 96 -0.76 -1.10 16.49
CA GLN A 96 0.15 0.03 16.66
C GLN A 96 -0.01 1.02 15.52
N SER A 97 -0.51 2.21 15.81
CA SER A 97 -0.61 3.29 14.84
C SER A 97 0.63 4.19 14.92
N HIS A 98 1.45 4.20 13.87
CA HIS A 98 2.59 5.11 13.79
C HIS A 98 2.14 6.57 13.64
N LEU A 99 1.02 6.82 12.96
CA LEU A 99 0.45 8.17 12.80
C LEU A 99 -0.01 8.76 14.14
N LYS A 100 -0.66 7.95 14.98
CA LYS A 100 -1.18 8.39 16.29
C LYS A 100 -0.14 8.24 17.42
N GLY A 101 0.98 7.57 17.17
CA GLY A 101 1.99 7.26 18.20
C GLY A 101 1.49 6.36 19.33
N LYS A 102 0.31 5.73 19.17
CA LYS A 102 -0.35 4.88 20.18
C LYS A 102 -1.11 3.73 19.54
N GLN A 103 -1.61 2.84 20.39
CA GLN A 103 -2.52 1.77 19.92
C GLN A 103 -3.85 2.36 19.46
N ASP A 104 -4.36 1.86 18.34
CA ASP A 104 -5.63 2.22 17.73
C ASP A 104 -6.49 0.96 17.57
N TYR A 105 -7.75 1.02 18.01
CA TYR A 105 -8.67 -0.10 17.90
C TYR A 105 -9.43 -0.02 16.58
N GLY A 106 -9.52 -1.13 15.87
CA GLY A 106 -10.24 -1.18 14.60
C GLY A 106 -9.81 -2.35 13.73
N HIS A 107 -10.11 -2.26 12.44
CA HIS A 107 -9.67 -3.21 11.44
C HIS A 107 -8.42 -2.69 10.73
N GLN A 108 -7.45 -3.56 10.49
CA GLN A 108 -6.29 -3.24 9.67
C GLN A 108 -6.43 -3.92 8.32
N ALA A 109 -6.15 -3.19 7.25
CA ALA A 109 -6.16 -3.71 5.90
C ALA A 109 -4.78 -3.58 5.26
N VAL A 110 -4.35 -4.63 4.54
CA VAL A 110 -3.21 -4.60 3.63
C VAL A 110 -3.74 -4.28 2.24
N ALA A 111 -3.20 -3.24 1.63
CA ALA A 111 -3.54 -2.83 0.27
C ALA A 111 -2.39 -3.11 -0.70
N VAL A 112 -2.74 -3.53 -1.91
CA VAL A 112 -1.84 -3.67 -3.04
C VAL A 112 -2.38 -2.84 -4.19
N MET A 113 -1.59 -1.88 -4.66
CA MET A 113 -1.90 -1.06 -5.82
C MET A 113 -1.01 -1.47 -6.98
N LEU A 114 -1.54 -1.48 -8.19
CA LEU A 114 -0.74 -1.55 -9.41
C LEU A 114 -0.78 -0.19 -10.11
N SER A 115 0.37 0.24 -10.62
CA SER A 115 0.48 1.51 -11.33
C SER A 115 1.37 1.38 -12.55
N CYS A 116 1.00 2.03 -13.64
CA CYS A 116 1.83 2.21 -14.83
C CYS A 116 1.47 3.52 -15.51
N ASN A 117 2.46 4.30 -15.91
CA ASN A 117 2.29 5.53 -16.70
C ASN A 117 1.22 6.51 -16.15
N GLY A 118 1.11 6.64 -14.83
CA GLY A 118 0.14 7.53 -14.17
C GLY A 118 -1.23 6.90 -13.90
N ILE A 119 -1.54 5.75 -14.47
CA ILE A 119 -2.72 4.95 -14.09
C ILE A 119 -2.40 4.26 -12.77
N VAL A 120 -3.30 4.36 -11.79
CA VAL A 120 -3.14 3.77 -10.46
C VAL A 120 -4.44 3.08 -10.06
N LEU A 121 -4.40 1.76 -9.85
CA LEU A 121 -5.58 0.95 -9.56
C LEU A 121 -5.34 0.05 -8.33
N ASN A 122 -6.37 -0.11 -7.51
CA ASN A 122 -6.33 -1.04 -6.39
C ASN A 122 -6.47 -2.48 -6.91
N TYR A 123 -5.46 -3.32 -6.66
CA TYR A 123 -5.44 -4.73 -7.04
C TYR A 123 -6.01 -5.62 -5.93
N ALA A 124 -5.67 -5.35 -4.66
CA ALA A 124 -6.15 -6.11 -3.53
C ALA A 124 -6.29 -5.23 -2.28
N PHE A 125 -7.32 -5.50 -1.48
CA PHE A 125 -7.57 -4.85 -0.20
C PHE A 125 -8.02 -5.91 0.81
N VAL A 126 -7.07 -6.41 1.62
CA VAL A 126 -7.25 -7.62 2.44
C VAL A 126 -7.27 -7.28 3.92
N MET A 127 -8.31 -7.73 4.63
CA MET A 127 -8.43 -7.59 6.09
C MET A 127 -7.35 -8.42 6.80
N TYR A 128 -6.61 -7.77 7.67
CA TYR A 128 -5.65 -8.40 8.57
C TYR A 128 -6.33 -8.73 9.90
N ASN A 129 -6.54 -10.01 10.17
CA ASN A 129 -7.24 -10.50 11.37
C ASN A 129 -6.32 -11.19 12.38
N LYS A 130 -5.00 -11.03 12.24
CA LYS A 130 -3.96 -11.66 13.07
C LYS A 130 -3.82 -13.19 12.96
N SER A 131 -4.66 -13.89 12.21
CA SER A 131 -4.53 -15.34 11.99
C SER A 131 -3.31 -15.70 11.15
N ILE A 132 -2.94 -14.82 10.20
CA ILE A 132 -1.74 -14.92 9.37
C ILE A 132 -1.00 -13.58 9.39
N SER A 133 0.31 -13.60 9.18
CA SER A 133 1.10 -12.36 9.17
C SER A 133 0.81 -11.50 7.94
N LYS A 134 0.98 -10.18 8.05
CA LYS A 134 0.90 -9.27 6.90
C LYS A 134 1.91 -9.64 5.79
N ILE A 135 3.06 -10.19 6.18
CA ILE A 135 4.08 -10.70 5.26
C ILE A 135 3.52 -11.87 4.44
N ASP A 136 2.82 -12.80 5.08
CA ASP A 136 2.22 -13.95 4.38
C ASP A 136 1.06 -13.54 3.48
N ILE A 137 0.26 -12.55 3.89
CA ILE A 137 -0.78 -11.95 3.03
C ILE A 137 -0.15 -11.40 1.75
N VAL A 138 0.88 -10.55 1.88
CA VAL A 138 1.55 -9.95 0.72
C VAL A 138 2.23 -11.01 -0.14
N GLN A 139 2.84 -12.04 0.47
CA GLN A 139 3.44 -13.14 -0.25
C GLN A 139 2.42 -13.94 -1.06
N SER A 140 1.24 -14.22 -0.49
CA SER A 140 0.15 -14.90 -1.22
C SER A 140 -0.30 -14.08 -2.42
N ILE A 141 -0.53 -12.78 -2.23
CA ILE A 141 -0.92 -11.87 -3.32
C ILE A 141 0.17 -11.81 -4.40
N ALA A 142 1.45 -11.72 -4.02
CA ALA A 142 2.55 -11.67 -4.96
C ALA A 142 2.63 -12.93 -5.82
N LYS A 143 2.35 -14.12 -5.26
CA LYS A 143 2.32 -15.39 -6.01
C LYS A 143 1.23 -15.45 -7.07
N GLU A 144 0.13 -14.73 -6.88
CA GLU A 144 -0.97 -14.64 -7.84
C GLU A 144 -0.67 -13.67 -8.99
N LEU A 145 0.25 -12.71 -8.81
CA LEU A 145 0.58 -11.74 -9.85
C LEU A 145 1.21 -12.43 -11.07
N PRO A 146 0.71 -12.17 -12.28
CA PRO A 146 1.42 -12.57 -13.50
C PRO A 146 2.77 -11.86 -13.63
N VAL A 147 3.69 -12.44 -14.37
CA VAL A 147 4.96 -11.78 -14.72
C VAL A 147 4.66 -10.55 -15.60
N PRO A 148 5.15 -9.36 -15.24
CA PRO A 148 4.89 -8.16 -16.04
C PRO A 148 5.62 -8.21 -17.39
N PRO A 149 5.08 -7.55 -18.44
CA PRO A 149 5.66 -7.58 -19.79
C PRO A 149 6.98 -6.81 -19.90
N VAL A 150 7.33 -6.00 -18.93
CA VAL A 150 8.55 -5.18 -18.88
C VAL A 150 9.17 -5.24 -17.48
N MET A 151 10.45 -4.84 -17.35
CA MET A 151 11.11 -4.69 -16.05
C MET A 151 10.26 -3.84 -15.13
N SER A 152 10.00 -4.32 -13.92
CA SER A 152 9.01 -3.75 -13.01
C SER A 152 9.51 -3.70 -11.57
N TYR A 153 8.85 -2.90 -10.73
CA TYR A 153 9.30 -2.65 -9.37
C TYR A 153 8.22 -2.89 -8.33
N PHE A 154 8.60 -3.58 -7.25
CA PHE A 154 7.84 -3.66 -6.02
C PHE A 154 8.28 -2.54 -5.08
N LEU A 155 7.34 -1.71 -4.66
CA LEU A 155 7.57 -0.53 -3.81
C LEU A 155 6.91 -0.73 -2.45
N CYS A 156 7.67 -0.62 -1.35
CA CYS A 156 7.14 -0.82 -0.02
C CYS A 156 7.83 0.04 1.05
N ASP A 157 7.21 0.11 2.21
CA ASP A 157 7.84 0.67 3.40
C ASP A 157 8.81 -0.33 4.07
N CYS A 158 9.44 0.08 5.17
CA CYS A 158 10.42 -0.73 5.87
C CYS A 158 9.83 -1.98 6.57
N TRP A 159 8.52 -2.08 6.71
CA TRP A 159 7.85 -3.23 7.30
C TRP A 159 7.87 -4.44 6.38
N TYR A 160 7.71 -4.21 5.06
CA TYR A 160 7.61 -5.26 4.06
C TYR A 160 8.95 -5.66 3.43
N VAL A 161 10.05 -5.00 3.78
CA VAL A 161 11.38 -5.38 3.31
C VAL A 161 11.91 -6.58 4.10
N SER A 162 11.71 -7.77 3.55
CA SER A 162 12.24 -9.03 4.06
C SER A 162 12.71 -9.91 2.91
N GLU A 163 13.69 -10.78 3.15
CA GLU A 163 14.18 -11.75 2.18
C GLU A 163 13.05 -12.55 1.53
N LYS A 164 12.12 -13.05 2.36
CA LYS A 164 10.96 -13.83 1.91
C LYS A 164 10.09 -13.08 0.88
N ILE A 165 9.79 -11.80 1.12
CA ILE A 165 9.01 -10.97 0.19
C ILE A 165 9.81 -10.64 -1.05
N ILE A 166 11.05 -10.20 -0.90
CA ILE A 166 11.94 -9.84 -2.02
C ILE A 166 12.07 -11.02 -2.98
N ASN A 167 12.34 -12.22 -2.47
CA ASN A 167 12.48 -13.41 -3.30
C ASN A 167 11.16 -13.79 -4.01
N THR A 168 10.02 -13.62 -3.33
CA THR A 168 8.71 -13.89 -3.96
C THR A 168 8.44 -12.92 -5.12
N PHE A 169 8.70 -11.63 -4.94
CA PHE A 169 8.54 -10.65 -6.01
C PHE A 169 9.56 -10.82 -7.13
N ALA A 170 10.82 -11.17 -6.81
CA ALA A 170 11.85 -11.47 -7.80
C ALA A 170 11.46 -12.64 -8.72
N GLN A 171 10.87 -13.72 -8.15
CA GLN A 171 10.33 -14.85 -8.93
C GLN A 171 9.18 -14.44 -9.86
N ARG A 172 8.55 -13.30 -9.62
CA ARG A 172 7.49 -12.73 -10.45
C ARG A 172 7.97 -11.59 -11.36
N GLY A 173 9.28 -11.39 -11.49
CA GLY A 173 9.87 -10.41 -12.39
C GLY A 173 9.87 -8.97 -11.87
N PHE A 174 9.73 -8.78 -10.55
CA PHE A 174 9.80 -7.46 -9.92
C PHE A 174 11.10 -7.28 -9.14
N HIS A 175 11.81 -6.20 -9.40
CA HIS A 175 12.85 -5.72 -8.49
C HIS A 175 12.23 -4.97 -7.32
N THR A 176 12.84 -5.08 -6.14
CA THR A 176 12.33 -4.39 -4.94
C THR A 176 13.04 -3.06 -4.75
N ILE A 177 12.25 -2.00 -4.50
CA ILE A 177 12.73 -0.71 -3.99
C ILE A 177 11.92 -0.40 -2.73
N GLY A 178 12.58 -0.31 -1.57
CA GLY A 178 11.89 -0.15 -0.29
C GLY A 178 12.64 0.72 0.69
N ALA A 179 11.93 1.22 1.73
CA ALA A 179 12.61 1.84 2.86
C ALA A 179 13.24 0.78 3.76
N LEU A 180 14.28 1.17 4.49
CA LEU A 180 14.94 0.33 5.48
C LEU A 180 14.87 0.96 6.87
N LYS A 181 14.73 0.10 7.89
CA LYS A 181 14.96 0.52 9.27
C LYS A 181 16.46 0.78 9.45
N THR A 182 16.83 1.92 10.03
CA THR A 182 18.23 2.34 10.19
C THR A 182 19.04 1.50 11.19
N ASN A 183 18.41 0.55 11.88
CA ASN A 183 19.05 -0.45 12.74
C ASN A 183 19.41 -1.75 11.98
N ARG A 184 19.11 -1.88 10.69
CA ARG A 184 19.56 -3.00 9.84
C ARG A 184 21.09 -3.06 9.78
N LEU A 185 21.58 -4.27 9.57
CA LEU A 185 23.02 -4.56 9.52
C LEU A 185 23.49 -4.70 8.08
N LEU A 186 24.63 -4.10 7.79
CA LEU A 186 25.42 -4.40 6.59
C LEU A 186 26.88 -4.70 6.95
N TYR A 187 27.67 -5.05 5.94
CA TYR A 187 29.02 -5.58 6.12
C TYR A 187 30.03 -4.82 5.26
N PRO A 188 30.22 -3.52 5.45
CA PRO A 188 31.24 -2.76 4.71
C PRO A 188 32.62 -3.31 5.04
N SER A 189 33.38 -3.66 4.01
CA SER A 189 34.72 -4.26 4.16
C SER A 189 34.75 -5.46 5.12
N GLY A 190 33.67 -6.26 5.16
CA GLY A 190 33.55 -7.43 6.04
C GLY A 190 33.17 -7.10 7.51
N MET A 191 33.11 -5.84 7.89
CA MET A 191 32.76 -5.43 9.25
C MET A 191 31.26 -5.24 9.43
N LYS A 192 30.70 -5.83 10.47
CA LYS A 192 29.28 -5.72 10.81
C LYS A 192 28.97 -4.35 11.43
N LYS A 193 28.13 -3.54 10.74
CA LYS A 193 27.71 -2.23 11.23
C LYS A 193 26.19 -2.01 11.00
N LYS A 194 25.56 -1.26 11.89
CA LYS A 194 24.20 -0.78 11.65
C LYS A 194 24.23 0.40 10.68
N LEU A 195 23.18 0.54 9.87
CA LEU A 195 23.07 1.63 8.90
C LEU A 195 23.26 3.01 9.56
N ARG A 196 22.65 3.23 10.74
CA ARG A 196 22.77 4.50 11.47
C ARG A 196 24.18 4.78 11.98
N GLU A 197 24.93 3.73 12.36
CA GLU A 197 26.31 3.84 12.85
C GLU A 197 27.24 4.20 11.68
N LEU A 198 27.09 3.48 10.56
CA LEU A 198 27.83 3.80 9.33
C LEU A 198 27.54 5.23 8.85
N ALA A 199 26.27 5.62 8.80
CA ALA A 199 25.87 6.96 8.38
C ALA A 199 26.48 8.06 9.28
N ALA A 200 26.54 7.84 10.60
CA ALA A 200 27.15 8.77 11.54
C ALA A 200 28.66 8.91 11.32
N GLU A 201 29.39 7.81 11.13
CA GLU A 201 30.80 7.82 10.84
C GLU A 201 31.13 8.56 9.54
N LEU A 202 30.43 8.24 8.45
CA LEU A 202 30.65 8.85 7.14
C LEU A 202 30.27 10.33 7.11
N SER A 203 29.27 10.75 7.89
CA SER A 203 28.81 12.15 7.92
C SER A 203 29.86 13.10 8.49
N VAL A 204 30.85 12.62 9.24
CA VAL A 204 31.94 13.45 9.81
C VAL A 204 32.79 14.08 8.71
N THR A 205 33.09 13.35 7.63
CA THR A 205 33.95 13.81 6.54
C THR A 205 33.19 14.40 5.38
N HIS A 206 31.88 14.14 5.25
CA HIS A 206 31.00 14.56 4.16
C HIS A 206 31.40 14.05 2.76
N ARG A 207 32.58 13.49 2.59
CA ARG A 207 33.20 13.17 1.28
C ARG A 207 32.53 12.04 0.52
N GLU A 208 31.87 11.14 1.23
CA GLU A 208 31.27 9.93 0.67
C GLU A 208 29.81 10.14 0.23
N PHE A 209 29.27 11.33 0.41
CA PHE A 209 27.90 11.65 0.07
C PHE A 209 27.83 12.50 -1.21
N ASP A 210 27.05 12.02 -2.16
CA ASP A 210 26.71 12.76 -3.37
C ASP A 210 25.46 13.61 -3.16
N LEU A 211 25.41 14.79 -3.78
CA LEU A 211 24.21 15.62 -3.80
C LEU A 211 23.27 15.15 -4.92
N VAL A 212 22.10 14.70 -4.55
CA VAL A 212 21.08 14.15 -5.47
C VAL A 212 19.79 14.97 -5.37
N THR A 213 19.23 15.37 -6.52
CA THR A 213 17.98 16.13 -6.56
C THR A 213 16.81 15.22 -6.97
N VAL A 214 15.78 15.13 -6.12
CA VAL A 214 14.53 14.39 -6.39
C VAL A 214 13.33 15.31 -6.17
N LYS A 215 12.46 15.45 -7.17
CA LYS A 215 11.28 16.33 -7.11
C LYS A 215 11.59 17.73 -6.55
N LYS A 216 12.64 18.39 -7.08
CA LYS A 216 13.09 19.74 -6.68
C LYS A 216 13.58 19.86 -5.23
N ARG A 217 13.96 18.77 -4.59
CA ARG A 217 14.55 18.72 -3.24
C ARG A 217 15.91 18.06 -3.30
N ASN A 218 16.88 18.61 -2.59
CA ASN A 218 18.24 18.12 -2.55
C ASN A 218 18.44 17.21 -1.34
N TYR A 219 19.20 16.14 -1.56
CA TYR A 219 19.56 15.14 -0.56
C TYR A 219 21.02 14.78 -0.70
N TYR A 220 21.73 14.67 0.41
CA TYR A 220 23.03 14.03 0.47
C TYR A 220 22.83 12.52 0.62
N VAL A 221 23.37 11.74 -0.31
CA VAL A 221 23.12 10.29 -0.39
C VAL A 221 24.44 9.55 -0.50
N TYR A 222 24.65 8.61 0.41
CA TYR A 222 25.72 7.61 0.31
C TYR A 222 25.15 6.34 -0.30
N ARG A 223 25.85 5.76 -1.27
CA ARG A 223 25.50 4.52 -1.95
C ARG A 223 26.45 3.40 -1.52
N TYR A 224 25.89 2.33 -1.01
CA TYR A 224 26.57 1.09 -0.71
C TYR A 224 26.05 -0.02 -1.63
N GLU A 225 26.95 -0.82 -2.21
CA GLU A 225 26.62 -2.01 -2.98
C GLU A 225 27.22 -3.24 -2.30
N GLY A 226 26.40 -4.23 -2.01
CA GLY A 226 26.82 -5.44 -1.32
C GLY A 226 25.70 -6.14 -0.58
N ASN A 227 26.06 -6.99 0.36
CA ASN A 227 25.10 -7.77 1.11
C ASN A 227 24.53 -6.97 2.28
N LEU A 228 23.22 -6.98 2.39
CA LEU A 228 22.47 -6.60 3.57
C LEU A 228 22.04 -7.91 4.28
N ASN A 229 22.01 -7.94 5.60
CA ASN A 229 21.66 -9.14 6.36
C ASN A 229 20.38 -9.81 5.82
N GLY A 230 20.51 -11.01 5.24
CA GLY A 230 19.44 -11.78 4.60
C GLY A 230 19.08 -11.35 3.16
N ILE A 231 19.83 -10.42 2.54
CA ILE A 231 19.61 -9.98 1.16
C ILE A 231 20.97 -9.81 0.47
N GLU A 232 21.20 -10.55 -0.60
CA GLU A 232 22.43 -10.51 -1.38
C GLU A 232 22.34 -9.45 -2.50
N ASN A 233 23.51 -8.91 -2.88
CA ASN A 233 23.65 -8.00 -4.02
C ASN A 233 22.68 -6.82 -4.01
N ALA A 234 22.50 -6.20 -2.83
CA ALA A 234 21.63 -5.05 -2.66
C ALA A 234 22.37 -3.73 -2.84
N VAL A 235 21.67 -2.75 -3.39
CA VAL A 235 22.06 -1.35 -3.29
C VAL A 235 21.37 -0.77 -2.06
N VAL A 236 22.13 -0.21 -1.14
CA VAL A 236 21.61 0.49 0.05
C VAL A 236 21.97 1.96 -0.05
N LEU A 237 20.97 2.83 0.08
CA LEU A 237 21.15 4.27 0.10
C LEU A 237 20.93 4.80 1.52
N LEU A 238 21.88 5.60 2.02
CA LEU A 238 21.74 6.38 3.25
C LEU A 238 21.55 7.84 2.85
N SER A 239 20.39 8.40 3.17
CA SER A 239 19.96 9.71 2.66
C SER A 239 19.64 10.68 3.78
N TYR A 240 20.15 11.89 3.66
CA TYR A 240 19.80 13.04 4.48
C TYR A 240 19.23 14.18 3.62
N PRO A 241 18.16 14.86 4.03
CA PRO A 241 17.82 16.13 3.43
C PRO A 241 18.99 17.11 3.54
N GLU A 242 19.27 17.89 2.51
CA GLU A 242 20.40 18.84 2.47
C GLU A 242 20.47 19.73 3.73
N LYS A 243 19.31 20.29 4.13
CA LYS A 243 19.20 21.19 5.31
C LYS A 243 19.35 20.48 6.67
N ALA A 244 19.37 19.14 6.68
CA ALA A 244 19.43 18.34 7.90
C ALA A 244 20.53 17.25 7.81
N PHE A 245 21.57 17.52 7.04
CA PHE A 245 22.72 16.62 6.92
C PHE A 245 23.35 16.33 8.28
N GLY A 246 23.68 15.06 8.53
CA GLY A 246 24.28 14.60 9.79
C GLY A 246 23.29 14.50 10.96
N ASN A 247 22.05 14.95 10.84
CA ASN A 247 21.04 14.77 11.90
C ASN A 247 20.51 13.32 11.92
N PRO A 248 20.76 12.54 12.99
CA PRO A 248 20.33 11.14 13.04
C PRO A 248 18.82 10.93 12.88
N LYS A 249 17.99 11.90 13.29
CA LYS A 249 16.51 11.83 13.15
C LYS A 249 16.06 12.04 11.72
N ALA A 250 16.87 12.71 10.89
CA ALA A 250 16.59 12.97 9.49
C ALA A 250 17.09 11.86 8.55
N LEU A 251 17.93 10.95 9.04
CA LEU A 251 18.43 9.81 8.27
C LEU A 251 17.28 8.95 7.75
N ARG A 252 17.32 8.67 6.45
CA ARG A 252 16.46 7.67 5.80
C ARG A 252 17.36 6.68 5.07
N ALA A 253 16.95 5.42 5.06
CA ALA A 253 17.66 4.38 4.34
C ALA A 253 16.71 3.68 3.36
N PHE A 254 17.24 3.32 2.20
CA PHE A 254 16.49 2.66 1.14
C PHE A 254 17.29 1.48 0.60
N ILE A 255 16.57 0.53 0.00
CA ILE A 255 17.16 -0.63 -0.69
C ILE A 255 16.65 -0.67 -2.13
N SER A 256 17.51 -1.13 -3.03
CA SER A 256 17.14 -1.61 -4.35
C SER A 256 17.80 -2.97 -4.61
N THR A 257 17.05 -3.91 -5.20
CA THR A 257 17.60 -5.17 -5.72
C THR A 257 18.01 -5.06 -7.20
N ASN A 258 17.84 -3.90 -7.81
CA ASN A 258 18.36 -3.59 -9.15
C ASN A 258 19.59 -2.70 -9.02
N ALA A 259 20.79 -3.29 -9.16
CA ALA A 259 22.04 -2.56 -9.06
C ALA A 259 22.34 -1.66 -10.28
N ALA A 260 21.66 -1.88 -11.40
CA ALA A 260 21.83 -1.06 -12.60
C ALA A 260 21.21 0.35 -12.48
N LEU A 261 20.30 0.55 -11.51
CA LEU A 261 19.70 1.87 -11.29
C LEU A 261 20.69 2.83 -10.63
N SER A 262 20.73 4.06 -11.11
CA SER A 262 21.40 5.17 -10.43
C SER A 262 20.73 5.50 -9.09
N THR A 263 21.46 6.18 -8.22
CA THR A 263 20.94 6.67 -6.93
C THR A 263 19.69 7.55 -7.12
N GLN A 264 19.71 8.42 -8.12
CA GLN A 264 18.57 9.29 -8.44
C GLN A 264 17.34 8.52 -8.92
N GLU A 265 17.51 7.48 -9.74
CA GLU A 265 16.42 6.65 -10.22
C GLU A 265 15.78 5.86 -9.07
N ILE A 266 16.59 5.24 -8.18
CA ILE A 266 16.07 4.51 -7.01
C ILE A 266 15.20 5.42 -6.15
N LEU A 267 15.68 6.62 -5.82
CA LEU A 267 14.91 7.58 -5.01
C LEU A 267 13.67 8.09 -5.76
N SER A 268 13.77 8.31 -7.07
CA SER A 268 12.64 8.73 -7.91
C SER A 268 11.56 7.67 -7.98
N TRP A 269 11.92 6.39 -8.13
CA TRP A 269 10.97 5.28 -8.09
C TRP A 269 10.36 5.10 -6.70
N TYR A 270 11.14 5.23 -5.63
CA TYR A 270 10.59 5.13 -4.27
C TYR A 270 9.50 6.17 -4.01
N VAL A 271 9.63 7.38 -4.52
CA VAL A 271 8.60 8.43 -4.37
C VAL A 271 7.31 8.07 -5.10
N CYS A 272 7.35 7.20 -6.11
CA CYS A 272 6.16 6.68 -6.78
C CYS A 272 5.33 5.71 -5.91
N ARG A 273 5.75 5.44 -4.65
CA ARG A 273 4.93 4.76 -3.64
C ARG A 273 3.75 5.62 -3.13
N TRP A 274 3.87 6.94 -3.19
CA TRP A 274 2.90 7.88 -2.63
C TRP A 274 1.43 7.67 -3.03
N PRO A 275 1.06 7.19 -4.23
CA PRO A 275 -0.32 6.95 -4.62
C PRO A 275 -1.12 6.06 -3.65
N ILE A 276 -0.51 5.14 -2.92
CA ILE A 276 -1.22 4.31 -1.93
C ILE A 276 -1.72 5.13 -0.74
N GLU A 277 -0.97 6.13 -0.31
CA GLU A 277 -1.37 7.06 0.74
C GLU A 277 -2.57 7.92 0.28
N VAL A 278 -2.56 8.32 -0.99
CA VAL A 278 -3.68 9.05 -1.62
C VAL A 278 -4.92 8.16 -1.67
N PHE A 279 -4.77 6.90 -2.09
CA PHE A 279 -5.84 5.90 -2.09
C PHE A 279 -6.47 5.75 -0.69
N PHE A 280 -5.66 5.57 0.36
CA PHE A 280 -6.19 5.47 1.73
C PHE A 280 -6.97 6.70 2.15
N ARG A 281 -6.47 7.88 1.83
CA ARG A 281 -7.16 9.14 2.12
C ARG A 281 -8.50 9.23 1.39
N GLN A 282 -8.52 8.96 0.08
CA GLN A 282 -9.74 8.96 -0.73
C GLN A 282 -10.78 7.97 -0.20
N CYS A 283 -10.36 6.75 0.14
CA CYS A 283 -11.24 5.74 0.72
C CYS A 283 -11.82 6.17 2.08
N LYS A 284 -11.04 6.84 2.94
CA LYS A 284 -11.52 7.34 4.24
C LYS A 284 -12.46 8.54 4.07
N ASP A 285 -12.06 9.51 3.26
CA ASP A 285 -12.76 10.78 3.15
C ASP A 285 -14.03 10.70 2.28
N LYS A 286 -14.04 9.83 1.25
CA LYS A 286 -15.09 9.76 0.22
C LYS A 286 -15.87 8.44 0.20
N LEU A 287 -15.25 7.32 0.59
CA LEU A 287 -15.82 5.99 0.45
C LEU A 287 -16.07 5.30 1.80
N ALA A 288 -16.06 6.05 2.89
CA ALA A 288 -16.39 5.61 4.25
C ALA A 288 -15.58 4.40 4.75
N LEU A 289 -14.30 4.28 4.38
CA LEU A 289 -13.42 3.17 4.78
C LEU A 289 -13.37 2.96 6.30
N ASP A 290 -13.45 4.01 7.10
CA ASP A 290 -13.41 3.95 8.57
C ASP A 290 -14.73 4.36 9.25
N SER A 291 -15.75 4.77 8.48
CA SER A 291 -17.04 5.25 9.01
C SER A 291 -18.15 4.19 8.98
N TYR A 292 -17.95 3.04 8.33
CA TYR A 292 -18.96 1.97 8.30
C TYR A 292 -19.36 1.52 9.71
N GLN A 293 -20.64 1.10 9.87
CA GLN A 293 -21.20 0.59 11.13
C GLN A 293 -21.65 -0.87 11.00
N ILE A 294 -20.91 -1.65 10.22
CA ILE A 294 -21.08 -3.11 10.07
C ILE A 294 -20.25 -3.77 11.16
N ARG A 295 -20.78 -4.84 11.78
CA ARG A 295 -20.09 -5.54 12.87
C ARG A 295 -19.55 -6.92 12.48
N SER A 296 -20.15 -7.59 11.49
CA SER A 296 -19.68 -8.89 11.02
C SER A 296 -18.44 -8.76 10.13
N ALA A 297 -17.45 -9.61 10.32
CA ALA A 297 -16.22 -9.64 9.50
C ALA A 297 -16.54 -9.86 8.02
N GLN A 298 -17.46 -10.76 7.70
CA GLN A 298 -17.90 -11.01 6.33
C GLN A 298 -18.54 -9.78 5.69
N GLY A 299 -19.42 -9.09 6.42
CA GLY A 299 -20.07 -7.87 5.92
C GLY A 299 -19.07 -6.74 5.67
N ILE A 300 -18.03 -6.63 6.50
CA ILE A 300 -16.96 -5.63 6.34
C ILE A 300 -16.09 -5.95 5.12
N LYS A 301 -15.69 -7.23 4.95
CA LYS A 301 -14.91 -7.66 3.77
C LYS A 301 -15.66 -7.38 2.47
N ARG A 302 -16.95 -7.68 2.42
CA ARG A 302 -17.82 -7.40 1.28
C ARG A 302 -18.00 -5.92 1.03
N TYR A 303 -18.13 -5.13 2.10
CA TYR A 303 -18.20 -3.68 2.00
C TYR A 303 -16.89 -3.11 1.40
N TRP A 304 -15.72 -3.58 1.85
CA TRP A 304 -14.43 -3.15 1.33
C TRP A 304 -14.22 -3.55 -0.14
N LEU A 305 -14.75 -4.70 -0.55
CA LEU A 305 -14.74 -5.11 -1.96
C LEU A 305 -15.57 -4.15 -2.82
N LEU A 306 -16.79 -3.80 -2.38
CA LEU A 306 -17.64 -2.82 -3.07
C LEU A 306 -17.02 -1.42 -3.07
N MET A 307 -16.33 -1.02 -2.00
CA MET A 307 -15.56 0.22 -1.95
C MET A 307 -14.40 0.21 -2.97
N SER A 308 -13.69 -0.91 -3.07
CA SER A 308 -12.61 -1.07 -4.08
C SER A 308 -13.16 -1.01 -5.50
N LEU A 309 -14.32 -1.61 -5.75
CA LEU A 309 -15.03 -1.50 -7.03
C LEU A 309 -15.44 -0.05 -7.33
N ALA A 310 -15.99 0.67 -6.34
CA ALA A 310 -16.34 2.08 -6.49
C ALA A 310 -15.12 2.94 -6.83
N HIS A 311 -13.99 2.72 -6.13
CA HIS A 311 -12.74 3.41 -6.44
C HIS A 311 -12.24 3.10 -7.85
N PHE A 312 -12.31 1.83 -8.27
CA PHE A 312 -11.97 1.42 -9.62
C PHE A 312 -12.84 2.12 -10.67
N MET A 313 -14.15 2.17 -10.46
CA MET A 313 -15.08 2.86 -11.38
C MET A 313 -14.74 4.35 -11.54
N CYS A 314 -14.40 5.04 -10.46
CA CYS A 314 -13.94 6.43 -10.53
C CYS A 314 -12.62 6.58 -11.34
N ALA A 315 -11.67 5.66 -11.17
CA ALA A 315 -10.37 5.75 -11.85
C ALA A 315 -10.44 5.39 -13.35
N VAL A 316 -11.36 4.51 -13.73
CA VAL A 316 -11.53 4.05 -15.13
C VAL A 316 -12.49 4.95 -15.92
N GLY A 317 -13.44 5.60 -15.23
CA GLY A 317 -14.40 6.53 -15.83
C GLY A 317 -15.22 5.93 -16.97
N THR A 318 -15.82 6.78 -17.81
CA THR A 318 -16.60 6.41 -19.00
C THR A 318 -15.71 6.28 -20.24
N GLY A 319 -14.80 5.29 -20.25
CA GLY A 319 -13.96 4.99 -21.41
C GLY A 319 -12.62 5.72 -21.49
N ARG A 320 -12.23 6.43 -20.44
CA ARG A 320 -10.88 7.03 -20.29
C ARG A 320 -10.40 6.93 -18.84
N PHE A 321 -9.09 6.74 -18.68
CA PHE A 321 -8.49 6.84 -17.36
C PHE A 321 -8.48 8.29 -16.89
N CYS A 322 -8.97 8.52 -15.67
CA CYS A 322 -9.00 9.84 -15.05
C CYS A 322 -8.47 9.76 -13.61
N SER A 323 -8.30 10.91 -12.98
CA SER A 323 -8.05 10.93 -11.56
C SER A 323 -9.30 10.46 -10.80
N PHE A 324 -9.12 9.84 -9.63
CA PHE A 324 -10.26 9.49 -8.77
C PHE A 324 -11.19 10.68 -8.53
N GLU A 325 -10.65 11.87 -8.25
CA GLU A 325 -11.44 13.07 -7.99
C GLU A 325 -12.31 13.46 -9.19
N THR A 326 -11.78 13.36 -10.41
CA THR A 326 -12.53 13.61 -11.63
C THR A 326 -13.68 12.62 -11.78
N GLY A 327 -13.39 11.31 -11.73
CA GLY A 327 -14.42 10.30 -11.90
C GLY A 327 -15.40 10.17 -10.73
N TYR A 328 -15.06 10.69 -9.54
CA TYR A 328 -15.98 10.75 -8.40
C TYR A 328 -17.07 11.82 -8.60
N HIS A 329 -16.77 12.86 -9.38
CA HIS A 329 -17.71 13.98 -9.66
C HIS A 329 -18.46 13.82 -11.00
N GLU A 330 -18.05 12.91 -11.86
CA GLU A 330 -18.79 12.50 -13.08
C GLU A 330 -19.92 11.51 -12.76
#